data_e37befd3bfdb62f949d0315111b2862b
#
_entry.id   e37befd3bfdb62f949d0315111b2862b
#
_cell.length_a   1.000
_cell.length_b   1.000
_cell.length_c   1.000
_cell.angle_alpha   90.00
_cell.angle_beta   90.00
_cell.angle_gamma   90.00
#
_symmetry.space_group_name_H-M   'P 1'
#
loop_
_entity.id
_entity.type
_entity.pdbx_description
1 polymer ?
#
loop_
_entity_poly.entity_id
_entity_poly.type
_entity_poly.pdbx_seq_one_letter_code
_entity_poly.pdbx_strand_id
1 'polypeptide(L)'
;MLRRLIAPGLALFLLTLSASAQSDDVRTRMAEVLRYSGIENALAADVARMADLWTRAQQPDLAREERRLAFRDLFVSYARLHGRDVSGRPEVLDGLSQFVMTTYEAGGRMNLNLPEPRGRAEGRHLDIERRGRGPRRLLLISDLGVDGRKLYDSFAQRQDRAYTMDIVTLPYAGRARRLPWPAKLDYLGRPWLSQIERELEALLDEPRMKGVTVVGTSGGGYFAARLALRRPKEVRSVVLVNALVSTSMRAPDNPDAPASREQRLLRVKSTPPAPQLFPVAPLPPPEELHRLIADPNSRHPTAQNWMAFAVKDTTVSRAWTFEALSDGFLMPSLEYGQELASTDLTDEMRTLAVPMLAIGSWHDEASPAANVPSISQWEEMKLRYPTIPLTVVAFNDTRHYVSVDTPEEFDRALADFTGGRPVQGKASYTVPRANPRAFVMQAVGDGEVAIAYGRPAVNGRTLWGSLVPNGRVWRAGANEATTFTCSRQISIDGHALPAGTYAFFVIPGDADWTLIFNRVARQVGAFDYNPSFDALRVAVKPADAPHEEHLRYAIQPVGVDGALVTLSWGKRAVNFQLSALSR
;
A
#
# COMPACT_ATOMS: atom_id res chain seq x y z
N MET A 1 24.77 -5.99 26.40
CA MET A 1 23.42 -5.79 26.98
C MET A 1 22.39 -6.79 26.47
N LEU A 2 22.66 -7.50 25.37
CA LEU A 2 21.75 -8.52 24.79
C LEU A 2 21.73 -9.88 25.56
N ARG A 3 22.67 -10.12 26.48
CA ARG A 3 22.75 -11.37 27.27
C ARG A 3 21.76 -11.49 28.43
N ARG A 4 20.92 -10.50 28.68
CA ARG A 4 19.95 -10.49 29.81
C ARG A 4 18.49 -10.70 29.40
N LEU A 5 18.18 -10.99 28.14
CA LEU A 5 16.81 -11.19 27.64
C LEU A 5 16.49 -12.62 27.21
N ILE A 6 17.42 -13.56 27.36
CA ILE A 6 17.15 -14.99 27.21
C ILE A 6 17.33 -15.59 28.60
N ALA A 7 16.24 -15.74 29.31
CA ALA A 7 16.26 -16.40 30.59
C ALA A 7 16.69 -17.88 30.41
N PRO A 8 17.66 -18.39 31.20
CA PRO A 8 18.14 -19.78 31.10
C PRO A 8 17.06 -20.83 31.40
N GLY A 9 15.88 -20.42 31.87
CA GLY A 9 14.79 -21.30 32.22
C GLY A 9 14.04 -21.95 31.06
N LEU A 10 14.12 -21.39 29.82
CA LEU A 10 13.36 -21.91 28.68
C LEU A 10 14.03 -23.13 28.02
N ALA A 11 15.35 -23.22 28.10
CA ALA A 11 16.09 -24.36 27.56
C ALA A 11 15.96 -25.65 28.42
N LEU A 12 15.69 -25.51 29.72
CA LEU A 12 15.54 -26.67 30.63
C LEU A 12 14.15 -27.25 30.60
N PHE A 13 13.13 -26.49 30.19
CA PHE A 13 11.74 -26.95 30.10
C PHE A 13 11.46 -27.84 28.87
N LEU A 14 12.30 -27.74 27.86
CA LEU A 14 12.14 -28.50 26.60
C LEU A 14 12.77 -29.90 26.62
N LEU A 15 13.54 -30.26 27.66
CA LEU A 15 14.28 -31.54 27.72
C LEU A 15 13.63 -32.65 28.56
N THR A 16 12.47 -32.39 29.20
CA THR A 16 11.86 -33.37 30.12
C THR A 16 10.41 -33.71 29.81
N LEU A 17 9.82 -33.25 28.73
CA LEU A 17 8.44 -33.59 28.36
C LEU A 17 8.43 -34.85 27.48
N SER A 18 7.57 -35.81 27.84
CA SER A 18 7.26 -36.98 27.00
C SER A 18 6.69 -36.54 25.65
N ALA A 19 6.83 -37.34 24.61
CA ALA A 19 6.33 -37.01 23.27
C ALA A 19 4.84 -36.64 23.23
N SER A 20 4.03 -37.20 24.15
CA SER A 20 2.61 -36.87 24.31
C SER A 20 2.40 -35.47 24.91
N ALA A 21 3.18 -35.08 25.90
CA ALA A 21 3.09 -33.75 26.51
C ALA A 21 3.53 -32.64 25.51
N GLN A 22 4.51 -32.92 24.65
CA GLN A 22 4.88 -31.99 23.57
C GLN A 22 3.76 -31.82 22.53
N SER A 23 3.02 -32.90 22.20
CA SER A 23 1.92 -32.81 21.22
C SER A 23 0.75 -31.98 21.75
N ASP A 24 0.44 -32.09 23.04
CA ASP A 24 -0.64 -31.33 23.67
C ASP A 24 -0.28 -29.83 23.79
N ASP A 25 0.97 -29.51 24.06
CA ASP A 25 1.46 -28.13 24.04
C ASP A 25 1.37 -27.52 22.65
N VAL A 26 1.77 -28.23 21.60
CA VAL A 26 1.65 -27.77 20.20
C VAL A 26 0.19 -27.53 19.81
N ARG A 27 -0.74 -28.42 20.19
CA ARG A 27 -2.17 -28.24 19.92
C ARG A 27 -2.74 -27.03 20.66
N THR A 28 -2.38 -26.86 21.93
CA THR A 28 -2.78 -25.70 22.72
C THR A 28 -2.30 -24.40 22.08
N ARG A 29 -1.03 -24.34 21.70
CA ARG A 29 -0.45 -23.19 21.02
C ARG A 29 -1.06 -22.94 19.64
N MET A 30 -1.36 -23.98 18.88
CA MET A 30 -2.04 -23.85 17.59
C MET A 30 -3.44 -23.27 17.78
N ALA A 31 -4.19 -23.71 18.79
CA ALA A 31 -5.51 -23.15 19.10
C ALA A 31 -5.42 -21.66 19.50
N GLU A 32 -4.40 -21.26 20.27
CA GLU A 32 -4.15 -19.86 20.60
C GLU A 32 -3.83 -19.02 19.36
N VAL A 33 -2.98 -19.50 18.46
CA VAL A 33 -2.65 -18.85 17.19
C VAL A 33 -3.90 -18.66 16.34
N LEU A 34 -4.75 -19.66 16.24
CA LEU A 34 -6.01 -19.57 15.48
C LEU A 34 -6.96 -18.53 16.09
N ARG A 35 -7.13 -18.53 17.41
CA ARG A 35 -7.96 -17.51 18.11
C ARG A 35 -7.39 -16.09 17.90
N TYR A 36 -6.09 -15.93 18.08
CA TYR A 36 -5.42 -14.66 17.83
C TYR A 36 -5.64 -14.17 16.39
N SER A 37 -5.62 -15.09 15.42
CA SER A 37 -5.89 -14.83 14.01
C SER A 37 -7.37 -14.58 13.68
N GLY A 38 -8.26 -14.61 14.68
CA GLY A 38 -9.69 -14.34 14.51
C GLY A 38 -10.56 -15.59 14.26
N ILE A 39 -10.00 -16.80 14.40
CA ILE A 39 -10.75 -18.06 14.34
C ILE A 39 -11.07 -18.49 15.76
N GLU A 40 -12.23 -18.05 16.27
CA GLU A 40 -12.60 -18.26 17.68
C GLU A 40 -13.07 -19.70 17.95
N ASN A 41 -13.66 -20.36 16.96
CA ASN A 41 -14.34 -21.65 17.10
C ASN A 41 -13.74 -22.71 16.17
N ALA A 42 -12.40 -22.84 16.12
CA ALA A 42 -11.78 -23.92 15.37
C ALA A 42 -12.18 -25.28 15.98
N LEU A 43 -12.58 -26.22 15.12
CA LEU A 43 -12.88 -27.59 15.57
C LEU A 43 -11.60 -28.26 16.09
N ALA A 44 -11.72 -29.06 17.14
CA ALA A 44 -10.57 -29.77 17.71
C ALA A 44 -9.83 -30.64 16.68
N ALA A 45 -10.55 -31.20 15.69
CA ALA A 45 -9.96 -31.95 14.58
C ALA A 45 -9.11 -31.09 13.66
N ASP A 46 -9.51 -29.84 13.38
CA ASP A 46 -8.74 -28.92 12.55
C ASP A 46 -7.48 -28.43 13.28
N VAL A 47 -7.60 -28.13 14.58
CA VAL A 47 -6.45 -27.79 15.42
C VAL A 47 -5.44 -28.94 15.46
N ALA A 48 -5.91 -30.17 15.70
CA ALA A 48 -5.06 -31.36 15.71
C ALA A 48 -4.34 -31.56 14.37
N ARG A 49 -5.08 -31.50 13.26
CA ARG A 49 -4.51 -31.62 11.93
C ARG A 49 -3.42 -30.58 11.65
N MET A 50 -3.66 -29.33 11.99
CA MET A 50 -2.67 -28.28 11.78
C MET A 50 -1.46 -28.44 12.69
N ALA A 51 -1.65 -28.87 13.94
CA ALA A 51 -0.55 -29.17 14.85
C ALA A 51 0.30 -30.34 14.35
N ASP A 52 -0.33 -31.39 13.81
CA ASP A 52 0.37 -32.54 13.24
C ASP A 52 1.17 -32.14 11.98
N LEU A 53 0.60 -31.36 11.06
CA LEU A 53 1.29 -30.84 9.88
C LEU A 53 2.48 -29.96 10.26
N TRP A 54 2.30 -29.08 11.23
CA TRP A 54 3.36 -28.25 11.76
C TRP A 54 4.49 -29.07 12.38
N THR A 55 4.14 -30.05 13.23
CA THR A 55 5.11 -30.95 13.87
C THR A 55 5.88 -31.77 12.84
N ARG A 56 5.18 -32.31 11.83
CA ARG A 56 5.79 -33.03 10.72
C ARG A 56 6.80 -32.15 9.96
N ALA A 57 6.42 -30.92 9.63
CA ALA A 57 7.29 -30.00 8.93
C ALA A 57 8.58 -29.63 9.70
N GLN A 58 8.58 -29.80 11.05
CA GLN A 58 9.73 -29.54 11.91
C GLN A 58 10.67 -30.75 12.10
N GLN A 59 10.32 -31.94 11.60
CA GLN A 59 11.16 -33.12 11.74
C GLN A 59 12.51 -32.95 11.03
N PRO A 60 13.65 -33.14 11.71
CA PRO A 60 14.97 -32.87 11.11
C PRO A 60 15.23 -33.68 9.84
N ASP A 61 14.85 -34.96 9.84
CA ASP A 61 15.16 -35.94 8.80
C ASP A 61 14.11 -35.98 7.68
N LEU A 62 13.11 -35.09 7.70
CA LEU A 62 12.07 -35.06 6.68
C LEU A 62 12.66 -34.64 5.33
N ALA A 63 12.38 -35.40 4.28
CA ALA A 63 12.81 -35.07 2.94
C ALA A 63 12.31 -33.68 2.51
N ARG A 64 13.13 -32.95 1.73
CA ARG A 64 12.85 -31.57 1.34
C ARG A 64 11.45 -31.37 0.73
N GLU A 65 11.08 -32.26 -0.18
CA GLU A 65 9.78 -32.18 -0.85
C GLU A 65 8.61 -32.52 0.08
N GLU A 66 8.77 -33.49 0.96
CA GLU A 66 7.75 -33.81 1.96
C GLU A 66 7.53 -32.67 2.95
N ARG A 67 8.60 -31.99 3.35
CA ARG A 67 8.54 -30.79 4.18
C ARG A 67 7.78 -29.67 3.46
N ARG A 68 8.08 -29.45 2.18
CA ARG A 68 7.38 -28.47 1.33
C ARG A 68 5.90 -28.76 1.28
N LEU A 69 5.52 -30.03 1.08
CA LEU A 69 4.12 -30.44 1.04
C LEU A 69 3.44 -30.26 2.41
N ALA A 70 4.11 -30.56 3.51
CA ALA A 70 3.57 -30.34 4.85
C ALA A 70 3.29 -28.84 5.12
N PHE A 71 4.19 -27.94 4.73
CA PHE A 71 3.93 -26.51 4.81
C PHE A 71 2.78 -26.07 3.90
N ARG A 72 2.72 -26.57 2.69
CA ARG A 72 1.63 -26.29 1.75
C ARG A 72 0.28 -26.69 2.36
N ASP A 73 0.17 -27.90 2.87
CA ASP A 73 -1.08 -28.41 3.48
C ASP A 73 -1.46 -27.64 4.74
N LEU A 74 -0.48 -27.18 5.51
CA LEU A 74 -0.70 -26.30 6.65
C LEU A 74 -1.34 -24.98 6.20
N PHE A 75 -0.82 -24.34 5.14
CA PHE A 75 -1.39 -23.11 4.61
C PHE A 75 -2.78 -23.30 4.01
N VAL A 76 -3.02 -24.41 3.30
CA VAL A 76 -4.36 -24.75 2.77
C VAL A 76 -5.35 -24.91 3.94
N SER A 77 -4.97 -25.62 4.99
CA SER A 77 -5.82 -25.83 6.16
C SER A 77 -6.14 -24.51 6.87
N TYR A 78 -5.13 -23.67 7.06
CA TYR A 78 -5.27 -22.35 7.67
C TYR A 78 -6.17 -21.42 6.85
N ALA A 79 -5.94 -21.34 5.53
CA ALA A 79 -6.77 -20.54 4.62
C ALA A 79 -8.24 -20.97 4.62
N ARG A 80 -8.48 -22.30 4.63
CA ARG A 80 -9.84 -22.84 4.69
C ARG A 80 -10.57 -22.46 5.98
N LEU A 81 -9.89 -22.47 7.13
CA LEU A 81 -10.46 -22.01 8.40
C LEU A 81 -10.85 -20.53 8.38
N HIS A 82 -10.18 -19.72 7.54
CA HIS A 82 -10.57 -18.35 7.25
C HIS A 82 -11.62 -18.21 6.14
N GLY A 83 -12.31 -19.30 5.77
CA GLY A 83 -13.35 -19.29 4.74
C GLY A 83 -12.81 -19.16 3.32
N ARG A 84 -11.56 -19.60 3.05
CA ARG A 84 -10.89 -19.46 1.77
C ARG A 84 -10.55 -20.79 1.16
N ASP A 85 -10.93 -20.93 -0.11
CA ASP A 85 -10.41 -21.97 -0.97
C ASP A 85 -9.22 -21.41 -1.80
N VAL A 86 -8.03 -21.87 -1.46
CA VAL A 86 -6.79 -21.56 -2.20
C VAL A 86 -6.36 -22.71 -3.10
N SER A 87 -7.12 -23.79 -3.16
CA SER A 87 -6.80 -24.97 -3.97
C SER A 87 -6.76 -24.66 -5.47
N GLY A 88 -7.53 -23.66 -5.91
CA GLY A 88 -7.53 -23.16 -7.29
C GLY A 88 -6.40 -22.16 -7.63
N ARG A 89 -5.44 -21.91 -6.71
CA ARG A 89 -4.31 -20.99 -6.91
C ARG A 89 -2.98 -21.69 -6.60
N PRO A 90 -2.57 -22.67 -7.41
CA PRO A 90 -1.33 -23.40 -7.16
C PRO A 90 -0.10 -22.50 -7.14
N GLU A 91 -0.05 -21.44 -7.96
CA GLU A 91 1.05 -20.48 -8.02
C GLU A 91 1.26 -19.71 -6.69
N VAL A 92 0.19 -19.40 -5.98
CA VAL A 92 0.27 -18.73 -4.67
C VAL A 92 0.79 -19.69 -3.61
N LEU A 93 0.28 -20.93 -3.62
CA LEU A 93 0.72 -21.97 -2.70
C LEU A 93 2.17 -22.38 -2.94
N ASP A 94 2.59 -22.48 -4.18
CA ASP A 94 3.96 -22.81 -4.55
C ASP A 94 4.91 -21.67 -4.16
N GLY A 95 4.55 -20.42 -4.42
CA GLY A 95 5.31 -19.25 -3.99
C GLY A 95 5.48 -19.19 -2.46
N LEU A 96 4.39 -19.38 -1.70
CA LEU A 96 4.44 -19.42 -0.24
C LEU A 96 5.28 -20.59 0.28
N SER A 97 5.07 -21.79 -0.25
CA SER A 97 5.82 -22.97 0.19
C SER A 97 7.31 -22.85 -0.13
N GLN A 98 7.67 -22.27 -1.26
CA GLN A 98 9.06 -22.01 -1.62
C GLN A 98 9.70 -20.96 -0.70
N PHE A 99 9.00 -19.88 -0.38
CA PHE A 99 9.46 -18.87 0.58
C PHE A 99 9.73 -19.48 1.95
N VAL A 100 8.79 -20.29 2.46
CA VAL A 100 8.92 -20.98 3.74
C VAL A 100 10.11 -21.94 3.74
N MET A 101 10.26 -22.71 2.65
CA MET A 101 11.39 -23.63 2.50
C MET A 101 12.74 -22.90 2.48
N THR A 102 12.85 -21.80 1.73
CA THR A 102 14.07 -20.99 1.69
C THR A 102 14.44 -20.45 3.07
N THR A 103 13.43 -20.00 3.83
CA THR A 103 13.63 -19.50 5.19
C THR A 103 14.04 -20.63 6.16
N TYR A 104 13.42 -21.80 6.02
CA TYR A 104 13.77 -22.96 6.84
C TYR A 104 15.21 -23.46 6.54
N GLU A 105 15.58 -23.55 5.29
CA GLU A 105 16.93 -23.95 4.84
C GLU A 105 18.00 -22.95 5.31
N ALA A 106 17.65 -21.67 5.49
CA ALA A 106 18.50 -20.65 6.08
C ALA A 106 18.60 -20.72 7.63
N GLY A 107 18.11 -21.82 8.25
CA GLY A 107 18.13 -22.00 9.71
C GLY A 107 16.95 -21.40 10.44
N GLY A 108 15.92 -20.92 9.72
CA GLY A 108 14.68 -20.45 10.31
C GLY A 108 13.87 -21.56 10.95
N ARG A 109 13.17 -21.24 12.04
CA ARG A 109 12.23 -22.15 12.71
C ARG A 109 10.86 -21.54 12.70
N MET A 110 9.83 -22.36 12.52
CA MET A 110 8.46 -21.90 12.73
C MET A 110 8.26 -21.58 14.22
N ASN A 111 7.66 -20.43 14.47
CA ASN A 111 7.38 -19.98 15.82
C ASN A 111 5.86 -19.96 16.03
N LEU A 112 5.39 -20.73 17.02
CA LEU A 112 4.01 -20.70 17.51
C LEU A 112 3.85 -19.76 18.72
N ASN A 113 4.89 -19.05 19.11
CA ASN A 113 4.79 -18.11 20.22
C ASN A 113 4.01 -16.88 19.75
N LEU A 114 2.88 -16.64 20.39
CA LEU A 114 2.16 -15.39 20.25
C LEU A 114 3.02 -14.26 20.84
N PRO A 115 2.98 -13.06 20.25
CA PRO A 115 3.54 -11.91 20.91
C PRO A 115 2.86 -11.76 22.27
N GLU A 116 3.62 -11.72 23.35
CA GLU A 116 3.03 -11.46 24.66
C GLU A 116 2.31 -10.11 24.64
N PRO A 117 1.02 -10.04 25.03
CA PRO A 117 0.35 -8.78 25.24
C PRO A 117 1.08 -8.06 26.38
N ARG A 118 2.01 -7.20 26.02
CA ARG A 118 2.67 -6.34 27.01
C ARG A 118 1.60 -5.40 27.53
N GLY A 119 1.41 -5.40 28.83
CA GLY A 119 0.42 -4.59 29.54
C GLY A 119 0.43 -3.14 29.08
N ARG A 120 -0.63 -2.38 29.38
CA ARG A 120 -0.78 -0.97 28.99
C ARG A 120 0.56 -0.26 29.13
N ALA A 121 1.17 0.07 28.00
CA ALA A 121 2.34 0.90 28.03
C ALA A 121 1.88 2.30 28.45
N GLU A 122 2.18 2.64 29.69
CA GLU A 122 1.96 4.01 30.18
C GLU A 122 2.94 4.94 29.48
N GLY A 123 2.43 6.04 28.94
CA GLY A 123 3.21 7.10 28.33
C GLY A 123 3.21 7.08 26.80
N ARG A 124 3.91 8.05 26.24
CA ARG A 124 4.02 8.27 24.80
C ARG A 124 4.94 7.22 24.16
N HIS A 125 4.50 6.67 23.02
CA HIS A 125 5.28 5.70 22.23
C HIS A 125 6.18 6.39 21.20
N LEU A 126 5.83 7.62 20.80
CA LEU A 126 6.63 8.43 19.89
C LEU A 126 7.89 8.94 20.58
N ASP A 127 9.05 8.90 19.90
CA ASP A 127 10.23 9.66 20.30
C ASP A 127 10.23 11.01 19.58
N ILE A 128 10.40 12.08 20.32
CA ILE A 128 10.35 13.44 19.78
C ILE A 128 11.62 14.18 20.18
N GLU A 129 12.37 14.59 19.15
CA GLU A 129 13.56 15.39 19.33
C GLU A 129 13.35 16.80 18.78
N ARG A 130 13.64 17.81 19.60
CA ARG A 130 13.57 19.20 19.15
C ARG A 130 14.92 19.68 18.64
N ARG A 131 14.90 20.27 17.45
CA ARG A 131 16.06 20.86 16.77
C ARG A 131 15.75 22.27 16.27
N GLY A 132 16.81 23.05 16.08
CA GLY A 132 16.72 24.37 15.49
C GLY A 132 16.09 25.44 16.39
N ARG A 133 16.16 26.69 15.95
CA ARG A 133 15.73 27.89 16.68
C ARG A 133 15.12 28.96 15.76
N GLY A 134 14.81 28.58 14.52
CA GLY A 134 14.21 29.48 13.55
C GLY A 134 12.74 29.81 13.83
N PRO A 135 12.22 30.87 13.20
CA PRO A 135 10.87 31.38 13.47
C PRO A 135 9.75 30.49 12.92
N ARG A 136 10.03 29.66 11.91
CA ARG A 136 9.03 28.77 11.32
C ARG A 136 9.07 27.42 12.02
N ARG A 137 7.90 26.84 12.24
CA ARG A 137 7.80 25.57 12.96
C ARG A 137 7.45 24.42 12.03
N LEU A 138 8.20 23.33 12.19
CA LEU A 138 7.98 22.07 11.48
C LEU A 138 7.71 20.93 12.46
N LEU A 139 6.79 20.05 12.10
CA LEU A 139 6.62 18.73 12.68
C LEU A 139 7.03 17.72 11.61
N LEU A 140 8.17 17.05 11.81
CA LEU A 140 8.77 16.12 10.86
C LEU A 140 8.46 14.68 11.31
N ILE A 141 7.64 13.96 10.57
CA ILE A 141 7.23 12.59 10.91
C ILE A 141 8.02 11.62 10.04
N SER A 142 8.75 10.71 10.70
CA SER A 142 9.58 9.71 10.01
C SER A 142 8.75 8.69 9.24
N ASP A 143 9.42 7.91 8.41
CA ASP A 143 8.87 6.68 7.88
C ASP A 143 8.77 5.60 8.96
N LEU A 144 7.97 4.57 8.69
CA LEU A 144 7.89 3.37 9.52
C LEU A 144 9.24 2.64 9.55
N GLY A 145 9.72 2.31 10.74
CA GLY A 145 10.98 1.59 10.92
C GLY A 145 12.26 2.39 10.67
N VAL A 146 12.15 3.71 10.55
CA VAL A 146 13.31 4.60 10.35
C VAL A 146 13.39 5.63 11.48
N ASP A 147 14.56 5.75 12.09
CA ASP A 147 14.81 6.77 13.09
C ASP A 147 14.72 8.17 12.45
N GLY A 148 13.74 8.95 12.88
CA GLY A 148 13.48 10.30 12.35
C GLY A 148 14.67 11.23 12.50
N ARG A 149 15.48 11.06 13.54
CA ARG A 149 16.69 11.84 13.75
C ARG A 149 17.68 11.61 12.61
N LYS A 150 17.85 10.37 12.16
CA LYS A 150 18.75 10.03 11.04
C LYS A 150 18.19 10.49 9.71
N LEU A 151 16.88 10.30 9.52
CA LEU A 151 16.19 10.72 8.29
C LEU A 151 16.30 12.24 8.06
N TYR A 152 16.28 13.04 9.13
CA TYR A 152 16.23 14.49 9.05
C TYR A 152 17.46 15.20 9.67
N ASP A 153 18.49 14.47 10.13
CA ASP A 153 19.66 15.07 10.79
C ASP A 153 20.36 16.11 9.92
N SER A 154 20.70 15.74 8.70
CA SER A 154 21.38 16.63 7.75
C SER A 154 20.51 17.86 7.40
N PHE A 155 19.20 17.67 7.22
CA PHE A 155 18.25 18.76 7.04
C PHE A 155 18.22 19.68 8.27
N ALA A 156 18.11 19.11 9.46
CA ALA A 156 18.03 19.87 10.71
C ALA A 156 19.28 20.69 10.97
N GLN A 157 20.47 20.17 10.62
CA GLN A 157 21.73 20.89 10.73
C GLN A 157 21.80 22.10 9.77
N ARG A 158 21.41 21.90 8.50
CA ARG A 158 21.42 22.98 7.50
C ARG A 158 20.39 24.07 7.76
N GLN A 159 19.25 23.71 8.36
CA GLN A 159 18.06 24.56 8.48
C GLN A 159 17.78 25.01 9.92
N ASP A 160 18.74 24.90 10.83
CA ASP A 160 18.59 25.16 12.26
C ASP A 160 18.18 26.59 12.60
N ARG A 161 18.55 27.55 11.72
CA ARG A 161 18.21 28.97 11.85
C ARG A 161 16.90 29.35 11.16
N ALA A 162 16.47 28.56 10.17
CA ALA A 162 15.24 28.82 9.44
C ALA A 162 14.01 28.25 10.15
N TYR A 163 14.20 27.13 10.83
CA TYR A 163 13.10 26.38 11.45
C TYR A 163 13.39 25.99 12.90
N THR A 164 12.33 25.91 13.69
CA THR A 164 12.27 25.09 14.90
C THR A 164 11.52 23.81 14.56
N MET A 165 12.13 22.67 14.77
CA MET A 165 11.68 21.37 14.30
C MET A 165 11.40 20.45 15.48
N ASP A 166 10.24 19.80 15.49
CA ASP A 166 9.95 18.64 16.31
C ASP A 166 10.04 17.40 15.40
N ILE A 167 11.09 16.60 15.55
CA ILE A 167 11.36 15.40 14.76
C ILE A 167 10.76 14.21 15.49
N VAL A 168 9.79 13.58 14.87
CA VAL A 168 9.06 12.43 15.41
C VAL A 168 9.57 11.15 14.79
N THR A 169 10.05 10.26 15.64
CA THR A 169 10.32 8.86 15.30
C THR A 169 9.10 8.02 15.68
N LEU A 170 8.59 7.27 14.71
CA LEU A 170 7.46 6.37 14.90
C LEU A 170 7.86 5.13 15.71
N PRO A 171 6.91 4.41 16.35
CA PRO A 171 7.20 3.21 17.13
C PRO A 171 8.03 2.17 16.36
N TYR A 172 8.83 1.41 17.09
CA TYR A 172 9.76 0.37 16.60
C TYR A 172 10.97 0.88 15.82
N ALA A 173 11.29 2.17 15.91
CA ALA A 173 12.52 2.72 15.36
C ALA A 173 13.25 3.58 16.40
N GLY A 174 14.56 3.57 16.37
CA GLY A 174 15.42 4.38 17.23
C GLY A 174 15.08 4.25 18.72
N ARG A 175 14.72 5.36 19.35
CA ARG A 175 14.34 5.41 20.78
C ARG A 175 12.84 5.33 21.03
N ALA A 176 12.02 5.32 19.98
CA ALA A 176 10.57 5.22 20.11
C ALA A 176 10.16 3.90 20.78
N ARG A 177 9.14 3.98 21.63
CA ARG A 177 8.68 2.80 22.37
C ARG A 177 7.88 1.89 21.45
N ARG A 178 7.93 0.60 21.74
CA ARG A 178 7.11 -0.38 21.05
C ARG A 178 5.65 -0.24 21.49
N LEU A 179 4.74 -0.28 20.52
CA LEU A 179 3.32 -0.41 20.82
C LEU A 179 3.03 -1.81 21.39
N PRO A 180 2.08 -1.93 22.33
CA PRO A 180 1.62 -3.23 22.76
C PRO A 180 0.95 -3.97 21.59
N TRP A 181 1.18 -5.28 21.51
CA TRP A 181 0.44 -6.10 20.58
C TRP A 181 -1.04 -6.11 20.97
N PRO A 182 -1.96 -5.97 20.02
CA PRO A 182 -3.38 -6.06 20.32
C PRO A 182 -3.73 -7.49 20.77
N ALA A 183 -4.71 -7.62 21.65
CA ALA A 183 -5.19 -8.93 22.11
C ALA A 183 -5.77 -9.78 20.96
N LYS A 184 -6.22 -9.12 19.90
CA LYS A 184 -6.71 -9.73 18.65
C LYS A 184 -6.26 -8.86 17.49
N LEU A 185 -5.85 -9.49 16.40
CA LEU A 185 -5.54 -8.75 15.15
C LEU A 185 -6.83 -8.22 14.53
N ASP A 186 -6.88 -6.92 14.40
CA ASP A 186 -8.00 -6.20 13.77
C ASP A 186 -7.45 -5.10 12.85
N TYR A 187 -7.06 -5.49 11.65
CA TYR A 187 -6.52 -4.54 10.67
C TYR A 187 -7.52 -3.46 10.25
N LEU A 188 -8.82 -3.74 10.37
CA LEU A 188 -9.88 -2.77 10.04
C LEU A 188 -10.09 -1.77 11.17
N GLY A 189 -9.98 -2.22 12.43
CA GLY A 189 -9.99 -1.36 13.61
C GLY A 189 -8.74 -0.51 13.75
N ARG A 190 -7.64 -0.92 13.10
CA ARG A 190 -6.37 -0.22 13.03
C ARG A 190 -5.85 0.24 14.40
N PRO A 191 -5.67 -0.69 15.35
CA PRO A 191 -5.34 -0.31 16.73
C PRO A 191 -4.00 0.44 16.84
N TRP A 192 -3.01 0.10 16.03
CA TRP A 192 -1.71 0.77 16.04
C TRP A 192 -1.74 2.15 15.38
N LEU A 193 -2.29 2.26 14.16
CA LEU A 193 -2.41 3.55 13.50
C LEU A 193 -3.25 4.52 14.34
N SER A 194 -4.35 4.03 14.92
CA SER A 194 -5.21 4.85 15.78
C SER A 194 -4.51 5.30 17.06
N GLN A 195 -3.60 4.51 17.62
CA GLN A 195 -2.79 4.93 18.78
C GLN A 195 -1.81 6.04 18.39
N ILE A 196 -1.11 5.88 17.26
CA ILE A 196 -0.17 6.89 16.76
C ILE A 196 -0.92 8.19 16.41
N GLU A 197 -2.08 8.08 15.75
CA GLU A 197 -2.92 9.24 15.44
C GLU A 197 -3.28 10.03 16.71
N ARG A 198 -3.74 9.35 17.77
CA ARG A 198 -4.06 10.01 19.05
C ARG A 198 -2.85 10.72 19.67
N GLU A 199 -1.68 10.10 19.64
CA GLU A 199 -0.46 10.71 20.22
C GLU A 199 0.00 11.93 19.41
N LEU A 200 -0.11 11.88 18.08
CA LEU A 200 0.21 13.02 17.22
C LEU A 200 -0.81 14.16 17.37
N GLU A 201 -2.10 13.83 17.48
CA GLU A 201 -3.14 14.83 17.74
C GLU A 201 -2.94 15.51 19.10
N ALA A 202 -2.61 14.74 20.14
CA ALA A 202 -2.27 15.29 21.46
C ALA A 202 -1.04 16.22 21.44
N LEU A 203 -0.07 15.92 20.55
CA LEU A 203 1.07 16.81 20.33
C LEU A 203 0.64 18.15 19.72
N LEU A 204 -0.34 18.15 18.81
CA LEU A 204 -0.88 19.38 18.21
C LEU A 204 -1.67 20.24 19.21
N ASP A 205 -2.14 19.70 20.33
CA ASP A 205 -2.79 20.46 21.39
C ASP A 205 -1.81 21.36 22.17
N GLU A 206 -0.52 21.10 22.07
CA GLU A 206 0.48 21.96 22.70
C GLU A 206 0.50 23.35 22.02
N PRO A 207 0.43 24.46 22.78
CA PRO A 207 0.32 25.81 22.22
C PRO A 207 1.41 26.18 21.21
N ARG A 208 2.59 25.57 21.37
CA ARG A 208 3.73 25.74 20.45
C ARG A 208 3.51 25.14 19.06
N MET A 209 2.55 24.23 18.90
CA MET A 209 2.25 23.59 17.61
C MET A 209 1.26 24.37 16.76
N LYS A 210 0.68 25.44 17.27
CA LYS A 210 -0.27 26.26 16.51
C LYS A 210 0.39 26.84 15.26
N GLY A 211 -0.21 26.57 14.10
CA GLY A 211 0.29 27.03 12.81
C GLY A 211 1.54 26.26 12.33
N VAL A 212 1.71 25.02 12.77
CA VAL A 212 2.82 24.16 12.35
C VAL A 212 2.66 23.71 10.88
N THR A 213 3.78 23.62 10.17
CA THR A 213 3.83 22.85 8.92
C THR A 213 4.21 21.40 9.25
N VAL A 214 3.39 20.47 8.83
CA VAL A 214 3.63 19.03 9.05
C VAL A 214 4.28 18.44 7.82
N VAL A 215 5.41 17.76 8.02
CA VAL A 215 6.13 17.04 6.95
C VAL A 215 6.08 15.56 7.27
N GLY A 216 5.62 14.73 6.36
CA GLY A 216 5.58 13.29 6.54
C GLY A 216 6.23 12.56 5.37
N THR A 217 7.16 11.66 5.67
CA THR A 217 7.83 10.83 4.67
C THR A 217 7.23 9.44 4.68
N SER A 218 6.86 8.93 3.50
CA SER A 218 6.34 7.57 3.29
C SER A 218 5.17 7.24 4.22
N GLY A 219 5.30 6.28 5.12
CA GLY A 219 4.29 5.95 6.13
C GLY A 219 3.96 7.12 7.06
N GLY A 220 4.93 7.98 7.39
CA GLY A 220 4.72 9.23 8.12
C GLY A 220 3.82 10.21 7.38
N GLY A 221 3.79 10.13 6.05
CA GLY A 221 2.91 10.97 5.22
C GLY A 221 1.44 10.67 5.39
N TYR A 222 1.06 9.42 5.66
CA TYR A 222 -0.31 9.10 6.04
C TYR A 222 -0.76 9.89 7.26
N PHE A 223 0.06 9.91 8.31
CA PHE A 223 -0.25 10.65 9.53
C PHE A 223 -0.27 12.16 9.29
N ALA A 224 0.67 12.68 8.50
CA ALA A 224 0.70 14.09 8.14
C ALA A 224 -0.58 14.52 7.40
N ALA A 225 -1.05 13.72 6.45
CA ALA A 225 -2.31 13.96 5.75
C ALA A 225 -3.52 13.88 6.69
N ARG A 226 -3.56 12.89 7.60
CA ARG A 226 -4.62 12.77 8.62
C ARG A 226 -4.69 13.99 9.52
N LEU A 227 -3.54 14.49 10.01
CA LEU A 227 -3.48 15.69 10.83
C LEU A 227 -4.00 16.92 10.07
N ALA A 228 -3.62 17.10 8.80
CA ALA A 228 -4.11 18.20 7.99
C ALA A 228 -5.63 18.17 7.76
N LEU A 229 -6.19 16.97 7.59
CA LEU A 229 -7.63 16.78 7.41
C LEU A 229 -8.43 16.98 8.71
N ARG A 230 -7.91 16.50 9.84
CA ARG A 230 -8.62 16.55 11.13
C ARG A 230 -8.40 17.82 11.92
N ARG A 231 -7.24 18.44 11.78
CA ARG A 231 -6.76 19.56 12.60
C ARG A 231 -6.35 20.77 11.74
N PRO A 232 -7.20 21.24 10.79
CA PRO A 232 -6.85 22.33 9.87
C PRO A 232 -6.68 23.70 10.55
N LYS A 233 -7.07 23.84 11.80
CA LYS A 233 -6.87 25.07 12.58
C LYS A 233 -5.47 25.15 13.19
N GLU A 234 -4.89 24.02 13.55
CA GLU A 234 -3.56 23.89 14.14
C GLU A 234 -2.49 23.72 13.07
N VAL A 235 -2.81 23.01 11.99
CA VAL A 235 -1.90 22.75 10.86
C VAL A 235 -2.00 23.88 9.84
N ARG A 236 -0.89 24.56 9.59
CA ARG A 236 -0.80 25.63 8.59
C ARG A 236 -0.71 25.10 7.16
N SER A 237 0.07 24.05 6.99
CA SER A 237 0.31 23.42 5.68
C SER A 237 0.90 22.02 5.89
N VAL A 238 0.88 21.20 4.86
CA VAL A 238 1.40 19.84 4.91
C VAL A 238 2.32 19.55 3.72
N VAL A 239 3.41 18.82 3.98
CA VAL A 239 4.35 18.34 2.97
C VAL A 239 4.41 16.82 3.04
N LEU A 240 4.14 16.16 1.94
CA LEU A 240 4.12 14.70 1.81
C LEU A 240 5.26 14.27 0.89
N VAL A 241 6.21 13.50 1.42
CA VAL A 241 7.39 13.07 0.68
C VAL A 241 7.25 11.57 0.38
N ASN A 242 7.11 11.23 -0.89
CA ASN A 242 6.88 9.85 -1.34
C ASN A 242 5.81 9.10 -0.52
N ALA A 243 4.83 9.86 -0.03
CA ALA A 243 3.75 9.35 0.80
C ALA A 243 2.62 8.78 -0.05
N LEU A 244 2.00 7.73 0.47
CA LEU A 244 0.79 7.16 -0.10
C LEU A 244 -0.36 7.41 0.87
N VAL A 245 -1.34 8.17 0.45
CA VAL A 245 -2.58 8.36 1.21
C VAL A 245 -3.63 7.30 0.88
N SER A 246 -3.37 6.55 -0.17
CA SER A 246 -4.14 5.37 -0.56
C SER A 246 -3.24 4.36 -1.23
N THR A 247 -3.21 3.15 -0.71
CA THR A 247 -2.47 2.05 -1.35
C THR A 247 -3.17 1.53 -2.61
N SER A 248 -4.42 1.98 -2.90
CA SER A 248 -5.11 1.69 -4.16
C SER A 248 -4.49 2.38 -5.37
N MET A 249 -3.68 3.40 -5.13
CA MET A 249 -3.00 4.16 -6.18
C MET A 249 -1.60 3.64 -6.52
N ARG A 250 -1.27 2.40 -6.16
CA ARG A 250 0.01 1.80 -6.53
C ARG A 250 0.13 1.54 -8.03
N ALA A 251 1.38 1.43 -8.46
CA ALA A 251 1.79 1.32 -9.85
C ALA A 251 0.96 0.34 -10.67
N PRO A 252 0.61 0.74 -11.89
CA PRO A 252 -0.14 -0.09 -12.82
C PRO A 252 0.53 -1.41 -13.18
N ASP A 253 1.83 -1.53 -12.97
CA ASP A 253 2.64 -2.66 -13.43
C ASP A 253 3.03 -3.62 -12.30
N ASN A 254 2.55 -3.43 -11.08
CA ASN A 254 2.71 -4.42 -10.02
C ASN A 254 1.46 -5.31 -9.95
N PRO A 255 1.51 -6.54 -10.48
CA PRO A 255 0.36 -7.45 -10.49
C PRO A 255 -0.12 -7.84 -9.07
N ASP A 256 0.73 -7.66 -8.06
CA ASP A 256 0.42 -7.97 -6.67
C ASP A 256 -0.12 -6.77 -5.88
N ALA A 257 -0.16 -5.57 -6.47
CA ALA A 257 -0.70 -4.41 -5.78
C ALA A 257 -2.23 -4.42 -5.78
N PRO A 258 -2.90 -4.43 -4.63
CA PRO A 258 -4.35 -4.33 -4.58
C PRO A 258 -4.82 -3.00 -5.15
N ALA A 259 -5.68 -3.06 -6.16
CA ALA A 259 -6.03 -1.92 -6.99
C ALA A 259 -7.10 -1.01 -6.37
N SER A 260 -7.90 -1.49 -5.42
CA SER A 260 -8.95 -0.70 -4.79
C SER A 260 -9.03 -0.90 -3.28
N ARG A 261 -9.72 0.02 -2.59
CA ARG A 261 -10.02 -0.12 -1.16
C ARG A 261 -10.79 -1.41 -0.90
N GLU A 262 -11.80 -1.71 -1.72
CA GLU A 262 -12.63 -2.89 -1.58
C GLU A 262 -11.80 -4.17 -1.75
N GLN A 263 -10.93 -4.23 -2.76
CA GLN A 263 -10.02 -5.36 -2.94
C GLN A 263 -9.04 -5.50 -1.78
N ARG A 264 -8.51 -4.39 -1.27
CA ARG A 264 -7.65 -4.44 -0.08
C ARG A 264 -8.40 -4.89 1.15
N LEU A 265 -9.58 -4.34 1.40
CA LEU A 265 -10.43 -4.77 2.51
C LEU A 265 -10.82 -6.23 2.35
N LEU A 266 -11.13 -6.65 1.13
CA LEU A 266 -11.39 -8.05 0.81
C LEU A 266 -10.13 -8.89 1.03
N ARG A 267 -8.97 -8.43 0.58
CA ARG A 267 -7.68 -9.10 0.78
C ARG A 267 -7.30 -9.15 2.25
N VAL A 268 -7.45 -8.05 3.00
CA VAL A 268 -7.22 -8.02 4.46
C VAL A 268 -8.17 -8.96 5.19
N LYS A 269 -9.45 -8.94 4.86
CA LYS A 269 -10.44 -9.88 5.41
C LYS A 269 -10.17 -11.32 5.02
N SER A 270 -9.47 -11.53 3.98
CA SER A 270 -9.33 -12.77 3.26
C SER A 270 -7.91 -13.33 3.26
N THR A 271 -6.91 -12.52 3.57
CA THR A 271 -5.55 -12.98 3.84
C THR A 271 -5.49 -13.33 5.31
N PRO A 272 -5.19 -14.58 5.65
CA PRO A 272 -5.00 -14.94 7.04
C PRO A 272 -3.87 -14.07 7.63
N PRO A 273 -3.99 -13.61 8.87
CA PRO A 273 -2.88 -12.97 9.58
C PRO A 273 -1.76 -13.99 9.74
N ALA A 274 -0.81 -13.94 8.86
CA ALA A 274 0.19 -14.99 8.66
C ALA A 274 1.45 -14.94 9.53
N PRO A 275 1.79 -13.84 10.25
CA PRO A 275 3.11 -13.73 10.87
C PRO A 275 3.46 -14.87 11.84
N GLN A 276 2.47 -15.46 12.51
CA GLN A 276 2.71 -16.52 13.49
C GLN A 276 2.94 -17.90 12.86
N LEU A 277 2.57 -18.07 11.61
CA LEU A 277 2.75 -19.34 10.87
C LEU A 277 3.95 -19.33 9.93
N PHE A 278 4.57 -18.15 9.70
CA PHE A 278 5.77 -18.08 8.90
C PHE A 278 7.01 -18.47 9.72
N PRO A 279 7.95 -19.20 9.13
CA PRO A 279 9.23 -19.40 9.77
C PRO A 279 9.93 -18.05 9.88
N VAL A 280 10.29 -17.68 11.09
CA VAL A 280 11.15 -16.53 11.35
C VAL A 280 12.56 -17.07 11.45
N ALA A 281 13.42 -16.74 10.49
CA ALA A 281 14.83 -17.03 10.62
C ALA A 281 15.34 -16.30 11.87
N PRO A 282 16.00 -16.96 12.81
CA PRO A 282 16.63 -16.28 13.92
C PRO A 282 17.62 -15.26 13.33
N LEU A 283 17.55 -14.03 13.80
CA LEU A 283 18.56 -13.03 13.41
C LEU A 283 19.93 -13.59 13.82
N PRO A 284 20.88 -13.64 12.90
CA PRO A 284 22.26 -13.98 13.23
C PRO A 284 22.79 -13.04 14.32
N PRO A 285 23.87 -13.43 15.05
CA PRO A 285 24.54 -12.50 15.92
C PRO A 285 24.89 -11.20 15.20
N PRO A 286 24.90 -10.03 15.85
CA PRO A 286 25.09 -8.74 15.19
C PRO A 286 26.29 -8.68 14.25
N GLU A 287 27.42 -9.26 14.63
CA GLU A 287 28.63 -9.30 13.79
C GLU A 287 28.44 -10.13 12.51
N GLU A 288 27.74 -11.23 12.62
CA GLU A 288 27.41 -12.07 11.47
C GLU A 288 26.35 -11.42 10.58
N LEU A 289 25.35 -10.80 11.17
CA LEU A 289 24.32 -10.06 10.44
C LEU A 289 24.95 -8.89 9.66
N HIS A 290 25.91 -8.16 10.26
CA HIS A 290 26.66 -7.12 9.56
C HIS A 290 27.41 -7.67 8.34
N ARG A 291 28.09 -8.79 8.50
CA ARG A 291 28.82 -9.44 7.41
C ARG A 291 27.88 -9.89 6.29
N LEU A 292 26.75 -10.51 6.64
CA LEU A 292 25.76 -10.98 5.68
C LEU A 292 25.11 -9.84 4.90
N ILE A 293 24.79 -8.72 5.56
CA ILE A 293 24.22 -7.55 4.91
C ILE A 293 25.26 -6.82 4.04
N ALA A 294 26.54 -6.87 4.43
CA ALA A 294 27.62 -6.29 3.66
C ALA A 294 27.97 -7.11 2.39
N ASP A 295 27.66 -8.40 2.37
CA ASP A 295 27.91 -9.27 1.22
C ASP A 295 26.82 -9.08 0.14
N PRO A 296 27.13 -8.52 -1.04
CA PRO A 296 26.18 -8.32 -2.12
C PRO A 296 25.65 -9.64 -2.71
N ASN A 297 26.34 -10.76 -2.47
CA ASN A 297 25.97 -12.08 -2.95
C ASN A 297 25.23 -12.91 -1.89
N SER A 298 24.98 -12.34 -0.72
CA SER A 298 24.25 -13.04 0.35
C SER A 298 22.86 -13.42 -0.11
N ARG A 299 22.55 -14.72 -0.02
CA ARG A 299 21.21 -15.28 -0.26
C ARG A 299 20.39 -15.43 1.02
N HIS A 300 20.94 -15.00 2.15
CA HIS A 300 20.23 -15.08 3.43
C HIS A 300 18.99 -14.16 3.39
N PRO A 301 17.78 -14.64 3.67
CA PRO A 301 16.54 -13.85 3.52
C PRO A 301 16.53 -12.55 4.31
N THR A 302 17.17 -12.54 5.50
CA THR A 302 17.26 -11.35 6.36
C THR A 302 18.42 -10.43 6.02
N ALA A 303 19.33 -10.86 5.15
CA ALA A 303 20.53 -10.11 4.79
C ALA A 303 20.39 -9.29 3.51
N GLN A 304 19.23 -9.35 2.85
CA GLN A 304 18.98 -8.51 1.68
C GLN A 304 18.96 -7.03 2.10
N ASN A 305 19.65 -6.20 1.33
CA ASN A 305 19.62 -4.74 1.53
C ASN A 305 18.27 -4.18 1.07
N TRP A 306 17.21 -4.44 1.84
CA TRP A 306 15.86 -4.02 1.49
C TRP A 306 15.66 -2.50 1.58
N MET A 307 16.54 -1.74 2.23
CA MET A 307 16.56 -0.27 2.18
C MET A 307 17.22 0.29 0.90
N ALA A 308 17.72 -0.57 0.01
CA ALA A 308 18.33 -0.11 -1.24
C ALA A 308 17.36 0.66 -2.15
N PHE A 309 16.04 0.39 -2.04
CA PHE A 309 15.04 1.17 -2.76
C PHE A 309 14.90 2.61 -2.23
N ALA A 310 15.33 2.84 -1.00
CA ALA A 310 15.03 4.07 -0.27
C ALA A 310 16.14 5.12 -0.36
N VAL A 311 17.40 4.70 -0.44
CA VAL A 311 18.58 5.59 -0.45
C VAL A 311 19.58 5.12 -1.50
N LYS A 312 20.16 6.05 -2.26
CA LYS A 312 21.15 5.76 -3.30
C LYS A 312 22.47 5.25 -2.72
N ASP A 313 22.91 5.85 -1.63
CA ASP A 313 24.14 5.40 -0.94
C ASP A 313 23.94 4.02 -0.33
N THR A 314 24.66 3.05 -0.88
CA THR A 314 24.59 1.64 -0.45
C THR A 314 25.12 1.42 0.96
N THR A 315 26.04 2.25 1.44
CA THR A 315 26.57 2.18 2.81
C THR A 315 25.48 2.61 3.80
N VAL A 316 24.82 3.74 3.51
CA VAL A 316 23.71 4.25 4.32
C VAL A 316 22.54 3.26 4.32
N SER A 317 22.14 2.76 3.14
CA SER A 317 21.00 1.85 3.04
C SER A 317 21.24 0.52 3.76
N ARG A 318 22.47 0.00 3.73
CA ARG A 318 22.84 -1.20 4.50
C ARG A 318 22.84 -0.96 6.00
N ALA A 319 23.37 0.17 6.45
CA ALA A 319 23.34 0.53 7.86
C ALA A 319 21.91 0.64 8.40
N TRP A 320 21.02 1.26 7.63
CA TRP A 320 19.61 1.39 8.01
C TRP A 320 18.86 0.07 7.96
N THR A 321 19.18 -0.81 7.01
CA THR A 321 18.65 -2.19 6.99
C THR A 321 19.05 -2.93 8.27
N PHE A 322 20.31 -2.84 8.65
CA PHE A 322 20.82 -3.48 9.87
C PHE A 322 20.10 -2.96 11.12
N GLU A 323 19.92 -1.65 11.23
CA GLU A 323 19.25 -1.03 12.38
C GLU A 323 17.79 -1.44 12.48
N ALA A 324 17.05 -1.36 11.40
CA ALA A 324 15.64 -1.75 11.39
C ALA A 324 15.44 -3.23 11.78
N LEU A 325 16.33 -4.11 11.35
CA LEU A 325 16.32 -5.51 11.78
C LEU A 325 16.69 -5.66 13.26
N SER A 326 17.72 -4.92 13.71
CA SER A 326 18.19 -4.96 15.11
C SER A 326 17.14 -4.39 16.08
N ASP A 327 16.39 -3.38 15.65
CA ASP A 327 15.29 -2.79 16.43
C ASP A 327 14.03 -3.70 16.45
N GLY A 328 14.06 -4.80 15.72
CA GLY A 328 12.97 -5.77 15.66
C GLY A 328 11.76 -5.28 14.88
N PHE A 329 11.98 -4.38 13.91
CA PHE A 329 10.91 -3.80 13.10
C PHE A 329 10.27 -4.79 12.11
N LEU A 330 10.97 -5.85 11.74
CA LEU A 330 10.52 -6.77 10.68
C LEU A 330 9.10 -7.31 10.90
N MET A 331 8.80 -7.80 12.11
CA MET A 331 7.48 -8.34 12.42
C MET A 331 6.42 -7.23 12.55
N PRO A 332 6.65 -6.16 13.32
CA PRO A 332 5.74 -5.03 13.35
C PRO A 332 5.46 -4.41 11.98
N SER A 333 6.44 -4.39 11.07
CA SER A 333 6.27 -3.81 9.73
C SER A 333 5.21 -4.51 8.91
N LEU A 334 5.07 -5.84 9.08
CA LEU A 334 4.02 -6.60 8.41
C LEU A 334 2.63 -6.21 8.91
N GLU A 335 2.47 -6.08 10.22
CA GLU A 335 1.20 -5.68 10.84
C GLU A 335 0.84 -4.23 10.53
N TYR A 336 1.80 -3.31 10.64
CA TYR A 336 1.64 -1.93 10.21
C TYR A 336 1.25 -1.82 8.74
N GLY A 337 1.92 -2.61 7.90
CA GLY A 337 1.65 -2.66 6.48
C GLY A 337 0.21 -3.08 6.19
N GLN A 338 -0.33 -4.04 6.94
CA GLN A 338 -1.72 -4.49 6.79
C GLN A 338 -2.73 -3.41 7.26
N GLU A 339 -2.49 -2.79 8.41
CA GLU A 339 -3.33 -1.68 8.86
C GLU A 339 -3.29 -0.51 7.87
N LEU A 340 -2.10 -0.11 7.42
CA LEU A 340 -1.94 0.96 6.44
C LEU A 340 -2.59 0.58 5.10
N ALA A 341 -2.47 -0.68 4.67
CA ALA A 341 -3.13 -1.19 3.47
C ALA A 341 -4.67 -1.13 3.55
N SER A 342 -5.23 -1.13 4.76
CA SER A 342 -6.67 -0.96 4.98
C SER A 342 -7.15 0.49 4.90
N THR A 343 -6.22 1.47 4.79
CA THR A 343 -6.55 2.89 4.77
C THR A 343 -6.74 3.42 3.36
N ASP A 344 -7.61 4.41 3.20
CA ASP A 344 -7.77 5.17 1.97
C ASP A 344 -8.32 6.56 2.32
N LEU A 345 -7.48 7.57 2.12
CA LEU A 345 -7.86 8.97 2.37
C LEU A 345 -8.34 9.68 1.10
N THR A 346 -8.46 8.99 -0.03
CA THR A 346 -8.76 9.63 -1.32
C THR A 346 -10.01 10.49 -1.25
N ASP A 347 -11.10 9.97 -0.70
CA ASP A 347 -12.34 10.72 -0.64
C ASP A 347 -12.32 11.83 0.42
N GLU A 348 -11.60 11.61 1.53
CA GLU A 348 -11.41 12.62 2.57
C GLU A 348 -10.59 13.81 2.05
N MET A 349 -9.66 13.58 1.11
CA MET A 349 -8.81 14.63 0.54
C MET A 349 -9.59 15.75 -0.14
N ARG A 350 -10.82 15.52 -0.58
CA ARG A 350 -11.72 16.58 -1.11
C ARG A 350 -11.96 17.72 -0.12
N THR A 351 -11.85 17.42 1.19
CA THR A 351 -12.08 18.38 2.28
C THR A 351 -10.79 19.07 2.75
N LEU A 352 -9.67 18.83 2.08
CA LEU A 352 -8.40 19.45 2.44
C LEU A 352 -8.50 20.98 2.32
N ALA A 353 -8.36 21.65 3.46
CA ALA A 353 -8.47 23.11 3.55
C ALA A 353 -7.12 23.83 3.66
N VAL A 354 -6.03 23.11 3.92
CA VAL A 354 -4.71 23.68 4.11
C VAL A 354 -3.82 23.40 2.89
N PRO A 355 -2.88 24.31 2.54
CA PRO A 355 -1.95 24.07 1.45
C PRO A 355 -1.18 22.76 1.64
N MET A 356 -1.10 21.97 0.56
CA MET A 356 -0.38 20.71 0.52
C MET A 356 0.68 20.73 -0.58
N LEU A 357 1.87 20.27 -0.25
CA LEU A 357 2.94 19.98 -1.19
C LEU A 357 3.18 18.47 -1.22
N ALA A 358 2.98 17.84 -2.36
CA ALA A 358 3.37 16.45 -2.58
C ALA A 358 4.69 16.40 -3.35
N ILE A 359 5.70 15.79 -2.76
CA ILE A 359 7.03 15.59 -3.36
C ILE A 359 7.14 14.12 -3.75
N GLY A 360 7.35 13.86 -5.03
CA GLY A 360 7.66 12.54 -5.56
C GLY A 360 9.12 12.41 -5.97
N SER A 361 9.64 11.19 -5.90
CA SER A 361 10.97 10.86 -6.42
C SER A 361 10.88 10.28 -7.82
N TRP A 362 11.90 10.56 -8.63
CA TRP A 362 12.13 9.96 -9.91
C TRP A 362 13.58 9.47 -10.00
N HIS A 363 13.76 8.23 -10.37
CA HIS A 363 15.09 7.63 -10.53
C HIS A 363 15.17 7.00 -11.91
N ASP A 364 16.08 7.53 -12.75
CA ASP A 364 16.15 7.14 -14.16
C ASP A 364 16.52 5.66 -14.39
N GLU A 365 17.28 5.07 -13.47
CA GLU A 365 17.65 3.66 -13.51
C GLU A 365 16.56 2.72 -12.97
N ALA A 366 15.59 3.25 -12.25
CA ALA A 366 14.47 2.45 -11.79
C ALA A 366 13.50 2.21 -12.96
N SER A 367 12.86 1.03 -12.97
CA SER A 367 11.75 0.82 -13.89
C SER A 367 10.79 2.00 -13.80
N PRO A 368 10.33 2.59 -14.92
CA PRO A 368 9.32 3.64 -14.91
C PRO A 368 8.11 3.30 -14.04
N ALA A 369 7.75 2.03 -13.97
CA ALA A 369 6.73 1.50 -13.07
C ALA A 369 7.00 1.77 -11.58
N ALA A 370 8.23 1.77 -11.13
CA ALA A 370 8.59 2.02 -9.74
C ALA A 370 8.45 3.51 -9.35
N ASN A 371 8.56 4.41 -10.32
CA ASN A 371 8.49 5.86 -10.10
C ASN A 371 7.05 6.43 -10.19
N VAL A 372 6.21 5.78 -10.98
CA VAL A 372 4.84 6.24 -11.29
C VAL A 372 3.95 6.44 -10.05
N PRO A 373 3.97 5.57 -9.02
CA PRO A 373 3.03 5.72 -7.90
C PRO A 373 3.25 6.96 -7.05
N SER A 374 4.48 7.42 -6.93
CA SER A 374 4.79 8.56 -6.04
C SER A 374 4.30 9.90 -6.59
N ILE A 375 3.97 9.97 -7.87
CA ILE A 375 3.49 11.20 -8.54
C ILE A 375 2.07 11.03 -9.06
N SER A 376 1.79 9.93 -9.75
CA SER A 376 0.52 9.73 -10.47
C SER A 376 -0.71 9.78 -9.58
N GLN A 377 -0.62 9.34 -8.33
CA GLN A 377 -1.72 9.46 -7.38
C GLN A 377 -2.11 10.92 -7.13
N TRP A 378 -1.12 11.81 -7.05
CA TRP A 378 -1.34 13.23 -6.77
C TRP A 378 -1.88 13.96 -7.98
N GLU A 379 -1.41 13.61 -9.17
CA GLU A 379 -1.97 14.11 -10.43
C GLU A 379 -3.44 13.68 -10.57
N GLU A 380 -3.75 12.42 -10.28
CA GLU A 380 -5.12 11.92 -10.25
C GLU A 380 -5.95 12.66 -9.20
N MET A 381 -5.40 12.92 -8.03
CA MET A 381 -6.05 13.68 -6.98
C MET A 381 -6.42 15.10 -7.44
N LYS A 382 -5.51 15.80 -8.13
CA LYS A 382 -5.80 17.11 -8.71
C LYS A 382 -6.87 17.07 -9.78
N LEU A 383 -6.89 16.03 -10.60
CA LEU A 383 -7.93 15.85 -11.61
C LEU A 383 -9.30 15.59 -10.97
N ARG A 384 -9.31 14.79 -9.91
CA ARG A 384 -10.54 14.43 -9.19
C ARG A 384 -11.09 15.59 -8.35
N TYR A 385 -10.20 16.35 -7.74
CA TYR A 385 -10.53 17.47 -6.85
C TYR A 385 -9.75 18.72 -7.23
N PRO A 386 -10.11 19.41 -8.34
CA PRO A 386 -9.32 20.50 -8.90
C PRO A 386 -9.20 21.72 -7.98
N THR A 387 -10.07 21.83 -6.98
CA THR A 387 -10.11 22.97 -6.04
C THR A 387 -9.27 22.77 -4.80
N ILE A 388 -8.73 21.56 -4.54
CA ILE A 388 -7.86 21.37 -3.37
C ILE A 388 -6.54 22.12 -3.54
N PRO A 389 -6.00 22.69 -2.46
CA PRO A 389 -4.76 23.48 -2.52
C PRO A 389 -3.51 22.57 -2.59
N LEU A 390 -3.43 21.75 -3.62
CA LEU A 390 -2.37 20.75 -3.83
C LEU A 390 -1.36 21.22 -4.88
N THR A 391 -0.10 21.32 -4.48
CA THR A 391 1.05 21.45 -5.36
C THR A 391 1.77 20.10 -5.43
N VAL A 392 2.15 19.69 -6.63
CA VAL A 392 2.88 18.44 -6.86
C VAL A 392 4.21 18.75 -7.50
N VAL A 393 5.31 18.22 -6.96
CA VAL A 393 6.65 18.32 -7.54
C VAL A 393 7.33 16.95 -7.54
N ALA A 394 8.20 16.74 -8.53
CA ALA A 394 9.06 15.56 -8.56
C ALA A 394 10.52 15.99 -8.69
N PHE A 395 11.42 15.21 -8.10
CA PHE A 395 12.84 15.37 -8.24
C PHE A 395 13.44 14.17 -8.96
N ASN A 396 14.30 14.49 -9.94
CA ASN A 396 15.06 13.47 -10.65
C ASN A 396 16.20 12.95 -9.79
N ASP A 397 16.63 11.75 -10.11
CA ASP A 397 17.82 11.12 -9.53
C ASP A 397 17.79 11.08 -8.00
N THR A 398 16.63 10.75 -7.46
CA THR A 398 16.44 10.50 -6.04
C THR A 398 15.61 9.24 -5.83
N ARG A 399 15.91 8.50 -4.78
CA ARG A 399 15.11 7.36 -4.35
C ARG A 399 14.04 7.79 -3.36
N HIS A 400 13.61 6.89 -2.54
CA HIS A 400 12.45 7.09 -1.66
C HIS A 400 12.65 8.21 -0.63
N TYR A 401 13.86 8.38 -0.10
CA TYR A 401 14.16 9.43 0.88
C TYR A 401 14.83 10.65 0.23
N VAL A 402 13.98 11.47 -0.35
CA VAL A 402 14.37 12.72 -1.06
C VAL A 402 15.24 13.64 -0.21
N SER A 403 14.94 13.76 1.10
CA SER A 403 15.72 14.58 2.05
C SER A 403 17.16 14.10 2.24
N VAL A 404 17.44 12.84 1.89
CA VAL A 404 18.76 12.22 1.99
C VAL A 404 19.48 12.25 0.65
N ASP A 405 18.80 11.88 -0.42
CA ASP A 405 19.42 11.73 -1.75
C ASP A 405 19.61 13.06 -2.49
N THR A 406 18.69 14.01 -2.30
CA THR A 406 18.70 15.34 -2.95
C THR A 406 18.40 16.45 -1.93
N PRO A 407 19.30 16.63 -0.95
CA PRO A 407 19.06 17.48 0.21
C PRO A 407 18.83 18.97 -0.14
N GLU A 408 19.56 19.52 -1.12
CA GLU A 408 19.41 20.93 -1.46
C GLU A 408 18.09 21.21 -2.18
N GLU A 409 17.63 20.29 -3.03
CA GLU A 409 16.34 20.38 -3.68
C GLU A 409 15.19 20.31 -2.69
N PHE A 410 15.31 19.40 -1.72
CA PHE A 410 14.33 19.27 -0.65
C PHE A 410 14.27 20.54 0.20
N ASP A 411 15.43 21.08 0.62
CA ASP A 411 15.54 22.30 1.41
C ASP A 411 14.90 23.48 0.69
N ARG A 412 15.18 23.64 -0.61
CA ARG A 412 14.63 24.70 -1.45
C ARG A 412 13.11 24.57 -1.59
N ALA A 413 12.62 23.39 -1.93
CA ALA A 413 11.19 23.15 -2.08
C ALA A 413 10.41 23.46 -0.81
N LEU A 414 10.94 23.04 0.35
CA LEU A 414 10.32 23.31 1.63
C LEU A 414 10.37 24.81 1.99
N ALA A 415 11.49 25.47 1.73
CA ALA A 415 11.66 26.92 1.98
C ALA A 415 10.72 27.75 1.09
N ASP A 416 10.57 27.40 -0.19
CA ASP A 416 9.66 28.07 -1.11
C ASP A 416 8.20 27.85 -0.69
N PHE A 417 7.82 26.61 -0.41
CA PHE A 417 6.46 26.28 0.00
C PHE A 417 6.06 26.98 1.30
N THR A 418 6.90 26.88 2.34
CA THR A 418 6.62 27.53 3.63
C THR A 418 6.72 29.05 3.58
N GLY A 419 7.41 29.58 2.56
CA GLY A 419 7.53 31.00 2.26
C GLY A 419 6.45 31.55 1.36
N GLY A 420 5.53 30.72 0.87
CA GLY A 420 4.46 31.11 -0.06
C GLY A 420 4.96 31.42 -1.46
N ARG A 421 6.14 30.93 -1.84
CA ARG A 421 6.69 31.07 -3.19
C ARG A 421 6.32 29.85 -4.04
N PRO A 422 6.26 29.97 -5.37
CA PRO A 422 6.08 28.83 -6.25
C PRO A 422 7.19 27.80 -6.06
N VAL A 423 6.81 26.54 -5.84
CA VAL A 423 7.76 25.44 -5.72
C VAL A 423 8.08 24.90 -7.11
N GLN A 424 9.36 24.82 -7.43
CA GLN A 424 9.85 24.26 -8.68
C GLN A 424 10.52 22.90 -8.39
N GLY A 425 10.08 21.87 -9.10
CA GLY A 425 10.78 20.57 -9.15
C GLY A 425 11.70 20.53 -10.37
N LYS A 426 12.75 19.71 -10.30
CA LYS A 426 13.66 19.47 -11.44
C LYS A 426 13.08 18.51 -12.47
N ALA A 427 12.15 17.65 -12.06
CA ALA A 427 11.53 16.72 -12.98
C ALA A 427 10.52 17.45 -13.86
N SER A 428 10.66 17.28 -15.15
CA SER A 428 9.52 17.44 -16.04
C SER A 428 8.50 16.37 -15.67
N TYR A 429 7.29 16.77 -15.25
CA TYR A 429 6.16 15.85 -14.98
C TYR A 429 5.66 15.09 -16.19
N THR A 430 6.14 15.36 -17.35
CA THR A 430 5.99 14.45 -18.45
C THR A 430 6.75 13.17 -18.12
N VAL A 431 6.21 12.42 -17.16
CA VAL A 431 6.42 10.99 -17.18
C VAL A 431 6.12 10.62 -18.63
N PRO A 432 7.09 10.15 -19.41
CA PRO A 432 6.80 9.65 -20.72
C PRO A 432 6.01 8.36 -20.51
N ARG A 433 4.73 8.50 -20.17
CA ARG A 433 3.82 7.37 -20.25
C ARG A 433 3.69 7.09 -21.73
N ALA A 434 4.14 5.92 -22.13
CA ALA A 434 3.80 5.41 -23.45
C ALA A 434 2.28 5.52 -23.73
N ASN A 435 1.49 5.61 -22.64
CA ASN A 435 0.03 5.77 -22.66
C ASN A 435 -0.36 6.91 -21.70
N PRO A 436 -0.40 8.16 -22.14
CA PRO A 436 -0.78 9.29 -21.29
C PRO A 436 -2.20 9.12 -20.74
N ARG A 437 -2.43 9.58 -19.53
CA ARG A 437 -3.78 9.61 -18.95
C ARG A 437 -4.60 10.74 -19.56
N ALA A 438 -5.90 10.49 -19.65
CA ALA A 438 -6.89 11.49 -19.99
C ALA A 438 -8.08 11.40 -19.05
N PHE A 439 -8.81 12.48 -19.01
CA PHE A 439 -10.01 12.65 -18.21
C PHE A 439 -11.04 13.41 -19.03
N VAL A 440 -12.28 12.93 -19.00
CA VAL A 440 -13.43 13.65 -19.58
C VAL A 440 -14.53 13.69 -18.53
N MET A 441 -15.25 14.80 -18.46
CA MET A 441 -16.34 15.03 -17.52
C MET A 441 -17.46 15.80 -18.21
N GLN A 442 -18.69 15.49 -17.84
CA GLN A 442 -19.89 16.18 -18.32
C GLN A 442 -20.95 16.20 -17.23
N ALA A 443 -21.65 17.32 -17.10
CA ALA A 443 -22.87 17.40 -16.32
C ALA A 443 -24.00 16.63 -17.04
N VAL A 444 -24.77 15.85 -16.28
CA VAL A 444 -25.93 15.09 -16.76
C VAL A 444 -27.05 15.27 -15.73
N GLY A 445 -28.08 16.02 -16.08
CA GLY A 445 -29.08 16.48 -15.15
C GLY A 445 -28.50 17.30 -13.98
N ASP A 446 -28.82 16.94 -12.76
CA ASP A 446 -28.27 17.54 -11.52
C ASP A 446 -26.99 16.84 -11.02
N GLY A 447 -26.43 15.95 -11.81
CA GLY A 447 -25.22 15.19 -11.50
C GLY A 447 -24.09 15.41 -12.50
N GLU A 448 -22.98 14.73 -12.24
CA GLU A 448 -21.78 14.74 -13.08
C GLU A 448 -21.35 13.32 -13.40
N VAL A 449 -20.89 13.11 -14.63
CA VAL A 449 -20.25 11.87 -15.06
C VAL A 449 -18.83 12.15 -15.49
N ALA A 450 -17.88 11.34 -15.02
CA ALA A 450 -16.46 11.46 -15.33
C ALA A 450 -15.86 10.11 -15.73
N ILE A 451 -14.96 10.13 -16.71
CA ILE A 451 -14.18 8.95 -17.16
C ILE A 451 -12.70 9.31 -17.13
N ALA A 452 -11.91 8.54 -16.36
CA ALA A 452 -10.46 8.66 -16.33
C ALA A 452 -9.81 7.38 -16.90
N TYR A 453 -8.90 7.52 -17.85
CA TYR A 453 -8.38 6.40 -18.62
C TYR A 453 -6.96 6.61 -19.13
N GLY A 454 -6.23 5.54 -19.40
CA GLY A 454 -4.97 5.58 -20.15
C GLY A 454 -5.22 5.57 -21.64
N ARG A 455 -4.50 6.41 -22.40
CA ARG A 455 -4.64 6.60 -23.86
C ARG A 455 -3.53 5.87 -24.63
N PRO A 456 -3.68 4.58 -24.95
CA PRO A 456 -2.73 3.91 -25.84
C PRO A 456 -2.86 4.41 -27.27
N ALA A 457 -1.71 4.50 -27.96
CA ALA A 457 -1.68 4.69 -29.41
C ALA A 457 -1.84 3.37 -30.15
N VAL A 458 -2.30 3.42 -31.39
CA VAL A 458 -2.34 2.24 -32.28
C VAL A 458 -0.92 1.77 -32.61
N ASN A 459 -0.02 2.67 -32.94
CA ASN A 459 1.38 2.39 -33.29
C ASN A 459 1.52 1.26 -34.33
N GLY A 460 0.68 1.25 -35.35
CA GLY A 460 0.69 0.27 -36.42
C GLY A 460 0.26 -1.16 -36.01
N ARG A 461 -0.22 -1.36 -34.77
CA ARG A 461 -0.60 -2.69 -34.26
C ARG A 461 -2.01 -3.08 -34.68
N THR A 462 -2.24 -4.37 -34.84
CA THR A 462 -3.59 -4.92 -34.97
C THR A 462 -4.26 -4.90 -33.58
N LEU A 463 -5.33 -4.11 -33.43
CA LEU A 463 -6.00 -3.91 -32.16
C LEU A 463 -6.97 -5.05 -31.83
N TRP A 464 -8.05 -5.13 -32.58
CA TRP A 464 -9.20 -5.99 -32.29
C TRP A 464 -8.93 -7.43 -32.75
N GLY A 465 -9.20 -8.39 -31.86
CA GLY A 465 -8.86 -9.78 -32.05
C GLY A 465 -7.40 -10.16 -31.79
N SER A 466 -6.50 -9.17 -31.60
CA SER A 466 -5.07 -9.38 -31.33
C SER A 466 -4.65 -8.71 -30.02
N LEU A 467 -4.31 -7.41 -30.04
CA LEU A 467 -3.94 -6.67 -28.82
C LEU A 467 -5.08 -6.65 -27.79
N VAL A 468 -6.30 -6.55 -28.27
CA VAL A 468 -7.54 -6.67 -27.48
C VAL A 468 -8.30 -7.90 -27.99
N PRO A 469 -8.12 -9.08 -27.36
CA PRO A 469 -8.73 -10.33 -27.83
C PRO A 469 -10.26 -10.31 -27.65
N ASN A 470 -10.98 -10.90 -28.61
CA ASN A 470 -12.42 -11.10 -28.51
C ASN A 470 -12.76 -12.06 -27.35
N GLY A 471 -13.89 -11.84 -26.70
CA GLY A 471 -14.37 -12.64 -25.57
C GLY A 471 -13.58 -12.48 -24.27
N ARG A 472 -12.59 -11.58 -24.21
CA ARG A 472 -11.77 -11.31 -23.02
C ARG A 472 -12.11 -9.97 -22.42
N VAL A 473 -12.12 -9.92 -21.10
CA VAL A 473 -12.29 -8.65 -20.36
C VAL A 473 -11.09 -7.76 -20.63
N TRP A 474 -11.36 -6.58 -21.16
CA TRP A 474 -10.38 -5.54 -21.42
C TRP A 474 -10.66 -4.32 -20.55
N ARG A 475 -9.63 -3.74 -19.95
CA ARG A 475 -9.69 -2.54 -19.08
C ARG A 475 -10.14 -1.25 -19.78
N ALA A 476 -10.58 -1.34 -21.02
CA ALA A 476 -11.09 -0.24 -21.85
C ALA A 476 -10.16 0.98 -21.90
N GLY A 477 -8.84 0.71 -21.86
CA GLY A 477 -7.76 1.67 -21.82
C GLY A 477 -6.40 1.00 -21.72
N ALA A 478 -5.43 1.68 -21.14
CA ALA A 478 -4.10 1.16 -20.88
C ALA A 478 -3.67 1.42 -19.43
N ASN A 479 -2.78 0.56 -18.94
CA ASN A 479 -2.24 0.56 -17.57
C ASN A 479 -3.34 0.23 -16.53
N GLU A 480 -3.82 1.20 -15.78
CA GLU A 480 -4.92 1.04 -14.83
C GLU A 480 -6.24 0.74 -15.57
N ALA A 481 -7.19 0.11 -14.89
CA ALA A 481 -8.54 0.04 -15.40
C ALA A 481 -9.12 1.45 -15.58
N THR A 482 -9.85 1.65 -16.67
CA THR A 482 -10.62 2.88 -16.86
C THR A 482 -11.62 3.01 -15.73
N THR A 483 -11.77 4.20 -15.15
CA THR A 483 -12.78 4.48 -14.13
C THR A 483 -13.91 5.30 -14.70
N PHE A 484 -15.14 4.90 -14.34
CA PHE A 484 -16.37 5.61 -14.62
C PHE A 484 -16.99 6.07 -13.31
N THR A 485 -17.20 7.36 -13.15
CA THR A 485 -17.77 7.94 -11.93
C THR A 485 -19.08 8.66 -12.28
N CYS A 486 -20.12 8.40 -11.52
CA CYS A 486 -21.35 9.19 -11.57
C CYS A 486 -21.71 9.68 -10.16
N SER A 487 -21.95 11.00 -10.02
CA SER A 487 -22.26 11.61 -8.72
C SER A 487 -23.70 11.36 -8.28
N ARG A 488 -24.58 10.97 -9.20
CA ARG A 488 -25.98 10.59 -9.01
C ARG A 488 -26.25 9.25 -9.66
N GLN A 489 -27.35 8.62 -9.29
CA GLN A 489 -27.87 7.48 -10.03
C GLN A 489 -28.23 7.90 -11.45
N ILE A 490 -27.81 7.15 -12.43
CA ILE A 490 -28.05 7.40 -13.86
C ILE A 490 -28.57 6.14 -14.55
N SER A 491 -29.09 6.30 -15.74
CA SER A 491 -29.37 5.19 -16.66
C SER A 491 -28.28 5.08 -17.71
N ILE A 492 -27.82 3.85 -17.99
CA ILE A 492 -26.93 3.49 -19.10
C ILE A 492 -27.73 2.66 -20.10
N ASP A 493 -28.03 3.18 -21.28
CA ASP A 493 -28.89 2.54 -22.28
C ASP A 493 -30.17 1.92 -21.66
N GLY A 494 -30.85 2.68 -20.77
CA GLY A 494 -32.07 2.22 -20.10
C GLY A 494 -31.86 1.43 -18.80
N HIS A 495 -30.64 1.07 -18.45
CA HIS A 495 -30.30 0.27 -17.26
C HIS A 495 -29.78 1.16 -16.14
N ALA A 496 -30.37 1.06 -14.94
CA ALA A 496 -29.98 1.88 -13.81
C ALA A 496 -28.58 1.53 -13.27
N LEU A 497 -27.75 2.55 -13.05
CA LEU A 497 -26.46 2.47 -12.37
C LEU A 497 -26.47 3.40 -11.16
N PRO A 498 -26.31 2.90 -9.92
CA PRO A 498 -26.24 3.73 -8.72
C PRO A 498 -25.11 4.75 -8.77
N ALA A 499 -25.22 5.84 -7.99
CA ALA A 499 -24.13 6.77 -7.80
C ALA A 499 -22.88 6.05 -7.26
N GLY A 500 -21.72 6.36 -7.81
CA GLY A 500 -20.47 5.71 -7.40
C GLY A 500 -19.35 5.85 -8.42
N THR A 501 -18.22 5.25 -8.08
CA THR A 501 -17.07 5.08 -8.99
C THR A 501 -16.90 3.59 -9.28
N TYR A 502 -16.79 3.26 -10.55
CA TYR A 502 -16.71 1.90 -11.06
C TYR A 502 -15.44 1.72 -11.90
N ALA A 503 -14.83 0.53 -11.88
CA ALA A 503 -13.95 0.16 -12.96
C ALA A 503 -14.80 -0.13 -14.20
N PHE A 504 -14.40 0.46 -15.32
CA PHE A 504 -15.08 0.28 -16.59
C PHE A 504 -14.29 -0.69 -17.46
N PHE A 505 -14.92 -1.82 -17.78
CA PHE A 505 -14.35 -2.84 -18.65
C PHE A 505 -15.23 -3.03 -19.88
N VAL A 506 -14.62 -3.60 -20.90
CA VAL A 506 -15.30 -3.99 -22.12
C VAL A 506 -14.91 -5.43 -22.49
N ILE A 507 -15.86 -6.23 -22.92
CA ILE A 507 -15.60 -7.50 -23.58
C ILE A 507 -15.93 -7.30 -25.06
N PRO A 508 -14.94 -7.18 -25.94
CA PRO A 508 -15.19 -7.16 -27.37
C PRO A 508 -15.70 -8.49 -27.87
N GLY A 509 -16.66 -8.46 -28.78
CA GLY A 509 -17.18 -9.62 -29.50
C GLY A 509 -17.19 -9.34 -30.99
N ASP A 510 -17.58 -10.33 -31.77
CA ASP A 510 -17.65 -10.20 -33.23
C ASP A 510 -18.81 -9.29 -33.67
N ALA A 511 -19.97 -9.42 -33.05
CA ALA A 511 -21.17 -8.64 -33.35
C ALA A 511 -21.54 -7.63 -32.22
N ASP A 512 -21.51 -8.09 -30.99
CA ASP A 512 -21.89 -7.29 -29.83
C ASP A 512 -20.73 -7.21 -28.85
N TRP A 513 -20.57 -6.05 -28.21
CA TRP A 513 -19.64 -5.83 -27.14
C TRP A 513 -20.39 -5.71 -25.81
N THR A 514 -19.75 -6.11 -24.71
CA THR A 514 -20.35 -5.96 -23.38
C THR A 514 -19.59 -4.91 -22.60
N LEU A 515 -20.27 -3.84 -22.21
CA LEU A 515 -19.79 -2.86 -21.23
C LEU A 515 -20.00 -3.41 -19.83
N ILE A 516 -19.04 -3.22 -18.94
CA ILE A 516 -19.08 -3.69 -17.57
C ILE A 516 -18.74 -2.53 -16.62
N PHE A 517 -19.60 -2.32 -15.65
CA PHE A 517 -19.37 -1.37 -14.54
C PHE A 517 -19.16 -2.18 -13.27
N ASN A 518 -17.90 -2.32 -12.85
CA ASN A 518 -17.52 -3.17 -11.72
C ASN A 518 -17.30 -2.32 -10.47
N ARG A 519 -17.88 -2.74 -9.33
CA ARG A 519 -17.83 -2.00 -8.05
C ARG A 519 -16.44 -1.84 -7.49
N VAL A 520 -15.51 -2.70 -7.88
CA VAL A 520 -14.09 -2.56 -7.53
C VAL A 520 -13.48 -1.54 -8.47
N ALA A 521 -13.61 -0.26 -8.14
CA ALA A 521 -13.36 0.86 -9.04
C ALA A 521 -11.92 0.97 -9.52
N ARG A 522 -10.95 0.54 -8.71
CA ARG A 522 -9.54 0.74 -8.99
C ARG A 522 -8.83 -0.60 -9.06
N GLN A 523 -8.46 -0.97 -10.27
CA GLN A 523 -7.80 -2.23 -10.58
C GLN A 523 -6.61 -1.98 -11.50
N VAL A 524 -5.58 -2.81 -11.36
CA VAL A 524 -4.47 -2.85 -12.33
C VAL A 524 -4.90 -3.71 -13.52
N GLY A 525 -5.10 -3.07 -14.65
CA GLY A 525 -5.53 -3.81 -15.83
C GLY A 525 -6.90 -4.45 -15.63
N ALA A 526 -7.03 -5.72 -16.05
CA ALA A 526 -8.17 -6.59 -15.82
C ALA A 526 -7.74 -7.89 -15.10
N PHE A 527 -6.57 -7.88 -14.45
CA PHE A 527 -5.99 -9.09 -13.85
C PHE A 527 -6.78 -9.56 -12.63
N ASP A 528 -7.31 -8.61 -11.85
CA ASP A 528 -8.09 -8.89 -10.64
C ASP A 528 -9.61 -8.78 -10.88
N TYR A 529 -10.02 -8.77 -12.14
CA TYR A 529 -11.43 -8.69 -12.48
C TYR A 529 -12.20 -9.89 -11.91
N ASN A 530 -13.26 -9.58 -11.15
CA ASN A 530 -14.16 -10.58 -10.61
C ASN A 530 -15.61 -10.21 -10.97
N PRO A 531 -16.32 -11.04 -11.75
CA PRO A 531 -17.69 -10.75 -12.21
C PRO A 531 -18.72 -10.67 -11.08
N SER A 532 -18.44 -11.21 -9.88
CA SER A 532 -19.34 -11.08 -8.74
C SER A 532 -19.50 -9.63 -8.23
N PHE A 533 -18.59 -8.76 -8.61
CA PHE A 533 -18.63 -7.33 -8.29
C PHE A 533 -19.22 -6.47 -9.41
N ASP A 534 -19.71 -7.05 -10.50
CA ASP A 534 -20.35 -6.26 -11.53
C ASP A 534 -21.64 -5.63 -11.00
N ALA A 535 -21.70 -4.32 -11.13
CA ALA A 535 -22.92 -3.56 -10.81
C ALA A 535 -23.87 -3.57 -11.98
N LEU A 536 -23.33 -3.53 -13.19
CA LEU A 536 -24.11 -3.49 -14.43
C LEU A 536 -23.28 -4.06 -15.58
N ARG A 537 -23.97 -4.77 -16.47
CA ARG A 537 -23.50 -5.17 -17.80
C ARG A 537 -24.49 -4.71 -18.87
N VAL A 538 -23.98 -4.09 -19.92
CA VAL A 538 -24.81 -3.59 -21.04
C VAL A 538 -24.22 -4.09 -22.34
N ALA A 539 -25.06 -4.67 -23.20
CA ALA A 539 -24.67 -5.06 -24.55
C ALA A 539 -24.78 -3.84 -25.49
N VAL A 540 -23.73 -3.60 -26.26
CA VAL A 540 -23.66 -2.50 -27.22
C VAL A 540 -23.09 -2.98 -28.55
N LYS A 541 -23.42 -2.30 -29.65
CA LYS A 541 -22.88 -2.63 -30.97
C LYS A 541 -21.70 -1.72 -31.30
N PRO A 542 -20.52 -2.30 -31.64
CA PRO A 542 -19.44 -1.51 -32.18
C PRO A 542 -19.80 -1.02 -33.61
N ALA A 543 -19.30 0.14 -33.95
CA ALA A 543 -19.43 0.71 -35.29
C ALA A 543 -18.06 1.02 -35.89
N ASP A 544 -17.99 1.03 -37.22
CA ASP A 544 -16.83 1.54 -37.90
C ASP A 544 -16.76 3.07 -37.72
N ALA A 545 -15.56 3.57 -37.52
CA ALA A 545 -15.32 4.98 -37.23
C ALA A 545 -14.06 5.49 -37.98
N PRO A 546 -13.91 6.79 -38.18
CA PRO A 546 -12.65 7.35 -38.62
C PRO A 546 -11.50 6.89 -37.73
N HIS A 547 -10.30 6.76 -38.33
CA HIS A 547 -9.14 6.29 -37.58
C HIS A 547 -8.78 7.25 -36.44
N GLU A 548 -8.79 6.73 -35.22
CA GLU A 548 -8.34 7.40 -34.01
C GLU A 548 -7.04 6.77 -33.53
N GLU A 549 -5.90 7.46 -33.68
CA GLU A 549 -4.59 6.92 -33.31
C GLU A 549 -4.47 6.65 -31.81
N HIS A 550 -5.01 7.54 -30.97
CA HIS A 550 -5.00 7.38 -29.52
C HIS A 550 -6.40 7.06 -29.01
N LEU A 551 -6.54 6.04 -28.20
CA LEU A 551 -7.82 5.73 -27.53
C LEU A 551 -8.41 7.02 -26.93
N ARG A 552 -9.70 7.24 -27.20
CA ARG A 552 -10.40 8.46 -26.80
C ARG A 552 -11.78 8.14 -26.26
N TYR A 553 -12.13 8.79 -25.16
CA TYR A 553 -13.51 8.95 -24.72
C TYR A 553 -13.99 10.36 -25.01
N ALA A 554 -15.23 10.48 -25.40
CA ALA A 554 -15.96 11.73 -25.51
C ALA A 554 -17.30 11.59 -24.82
N ILE A 555 -17.74 12.62 -24.10
CA ILE A 555 -19.08 12.71 -23.51
C ILE A 555 -19.74 13.95 -24.12
N GLN A 556 -20.74 13.74 -24.94
CA GLN A 556 -21.47 14.81 -25.62
C GLN A 556 -22.84 14.97 -24.99
N PRO A 557 -23.24 16.17 -24.53
CA PRO A 557 -24.57 16.36 -23.95
C PRO A 557 -25.66 16.12 -25.00
N VAL A 558 -26.74 15.48 -24.57
CA VAL A 558 -27.96 15.25 -25.34
C VAL A 558 -29.13 15.79 -24.54
N GLY A 559 -29.55 17.01 -24.83
CA GLY A 559 -30.45 17.75 -23.97
C GLY A 559 -29.84 18.11 -22.62
N VAL A 560 -30.68 18.38 -21.61
CA VAL A 560 -30.23 18.75 -20.25
C VAL A 560 -29.99 17.52 -19.36
N ASP A 561 -30.69 16.41 -19.60
CA ASP A 561 -30.72 15.25 -18.73
C ASP A 561 -29.97 14.03 -19.33
N GLY A 562 -29.34 14.20 -20.49
CA GLY A 562 -28.67 13.10 -21.17
C GLY A 562 -27.31 13.43 -21.71
N ALA A 563 -26.56 12.38 -22.02
CA ALA A 563 -25.29 12.49 -22.74
C ALA A 563 -25.03 11.20 -23.55
N LEU A 564 -24.29 11.36 -24.64
CA LEU A 564 -23.77 10.24 -25.42
C LEU A 564 -22.28 10.06 -25.09
N VAL A 565 -21.91 8.89 -24.61
CA VAL A 565 -20.52 8.50 -24.43
C VAL A 565 -20.03 7.75 -25.66
N THR A 566 -18.91 8.15 -26.20
CA THR A 566 -18.23 7.49 -27.31
C THR A 566 -16.83 7.04 -26.85
N LEU A 567 -16.53 5.76 -26.98
CA LEU A 567 -15.19 5.18 -26.91
C LEU A 567 -14.70 4.93 -28.34
N SER A 568 -13.62 5.56 -28.75
CA SER A 568 -13.02 5.40 -30.08
C SER A 568 -11.57 4.94 -30.00
N TRP A 569 -11.16 3.98 -30.84
CA TRP A 569 -9.77 3.58 -31.00
C TRP A 569 -9.55 2.79 -32.30
N GLY A 570 -8.50 3.15 -33.03
CA GLY A 570 -8.28 2.64 -34.38
C GLY A 570 -9.45 3.04 -35.31
N LYS A 571 -10.05 2.08 -35.96
CA LYS A 571 -11.20 2.29 -36.86
C LYS A 571 -12.53 1.80 -36.28
N ARG A 572 -12.65 1.73 -34.95
CA ARG A 572 -13.85 1.29 -34.24
C ARG A 572 -14.27 2.28 -33.16
N ALA A 573 -15.58 2.42 -33.01
CA ALA A 573 -16.18 3.17 -31.91
C ALA A 573 -17.33 2.36 -31.26
N VAL A 574 -17.54 2.63 -29.99
CA VAL A 574 -18.69 2.13 -29.22
C VAL A 574 -19.37 3.30 -28.58
N ASN A 575 -20.69 3.37 -28.72
CA ASN A 575 -21.54 4.41 -28.16
C ASN A 575 -22.50 3.83 -27.13
N PHE A 576 -22.77 4.59 -26.08
CA PHE A 576 -23.84 4.30 -25.11
C PHE A 576 -24.41 5.61 -24.55
N GLN A 577 -25.71 5.60 -24.25
CA GLN A 577 -26.43 6.75 -23.77
C GLN A 577 -26.46 6.81 -22.24
N LEU A 578 -26.30 8.00 -21.71
CA LEU A 578 -26.53 8.32 -20.31
C LEU A 578 -27.80 9.14 -20.19
N SER A 579 -28.60 8.86 -19.17
CA SER A 579 -29.74 9.69 -18.81
C SER A 579 -29.82 9.88 -17.30
N ALA A 580 -30.07 11.09 -16.84
CA ALA A 580 -30.45 11.31 -15.46
C ALA A 580 -31.74 10.55 -15.17
N LEU A 581 -31.83 9.92 -14.02
CA LEU A 581 -33.08 9.33 -13.56
C LEU A 581 -33.79 10.36 -12.70
N SER A 582 -34.98 10.77 -13.13
CA SER A 582 -35.87 11.63 -12.31
C SER A 582 -36.12 10.98 -10.95
N ARG A 583 -36.13 11.78 -9.90
CA ARG A 583 -36.45 11.36 -8.53
C ARG A 583 -37.83 10.77 -8.42
#